data_da4fac378086bc7cc4b3573a14600633
#
_entry.id   da4fac378086bc7cc4b3573a14600633
#
_cell.length_a   1.000
_cell.length_b   1.000
_cell.length_c   1.000
_cell.angle_alpha   90.00
_cell.angle_beta   90.00
_cell.angle_gamma   90.00
#
_symmetry.space_group_name_H-M   'P 1'
#
loop_
_entity.id
_entity.type
_entity.pdbx_description
1 polymer ?
#
loop_
_entity_poly.entity_id
_entity_poly.type
_entity_poly.pdbx_seq_one_letter_code
_entity_poly.pdbx_strand_id
1 'polypeptide(L)'
;MKSNKKTNREKNRKLTMISFLPAIIWLILLLVLSSQNGPQTAATSLPMAEWIQQHFFPQDSLDYVHMYLRKWAHFIVYFIESGLLVLAMKNVMKAWKAACAVFGLCTILAIADEAHKVLIVGRHCQWDEAGINIVGVIMGVLLTWSILWLIRWARGTLED
;
A
#
# COMPACT_ATOMS: atom_id res chain seq x y z
N MET A 1 43.03 -5.29 -1.78
CA MET A 1 41.83 -6.09 -1.36
C MET A 1 40.86 -5.31 -0.47
N LYS A 2 41.27 -4.46 0.48
CA LYS A 2 40.39 -3.65 1.36
C LYS A 2 39.54 -2.60 0.62
N SER A 3 40.07 -1.94 -0.43
CA SER A 3 39.38 -0.89 -1.20
C SER A 3 38.14 -1.42 -1.93
N ASN A 4 38.25 -2.58 -2.58
CA ASN A 4 37.15 -3.19 -3.36
C ASN A 4 35.95 -3.64 -2.47
N LYS A 5 36.24 -4.08 -1.22
CA LYS A 5 35.20 -4.40 -0.23
C LYS A 5 34.40 -3.17 0.23
N LYS A 6 35.07 -2.01 0.35
CA LYS A 6 34.46 -0.75 0.77
C LYS A 6 33.51 -0.24 -0.32
N THR A 7 33.95 -0.23 -1.57
CA THR A 7 33.18 0.20 -2.74
C THR A 7 31.91 -0.68 -2.94
N ASN A 8 32.04 -2.01 -2.77
CA ASN A 8 30.90 -2.93 -2.86
C ASN A 8 29.88 -2.73 -1.72
N ARG A 9 30.34 -2.43 -0.50
CA ARG A 9 29.45 -2.10 0.62
C ARG A 9 28.65 -0.81 0.39
N GLU A 10 29.30 0.21 -0.13
CA GLU A 10 28.65 1.49 -0.45
C GLU A 10 27.63 1.34 -1.58
N LYS A 11 27.96 0.58 -2.63
CA LYS A 11 27.06 0.25 -3.71
C LYS A 11 25.82 -0.49 -3.22
N ASN A 12 26.00 -1.54 -2.39
CA ASN A 12 24.89 -2.30 -1.83
C ASN A 12 23.99 -1.43 -0.93
N ARG A 13 24.58 -0.53 -0.13
CA ARG A 13 23.82 0.40 0.71
C ARG A 13 22.99 1.38 -0.12
N LYS A 14 23.55 1.91 -1.20
CA LYS A 14 22.81 2.78 -2.14
C LYS A 14 21.65 2.04 -2.80
N LEU A 15 21.86 0.82 -3.28
CA LEU A 15 20.80 0.00 -3.88
C LEU A 15 19.67 -0.32 -2.88
N THR A 16 20.05 -0.61 -1.62
CA THR A 16 19.05 -0.80 -0.56
C THR A 16 18.25 0.48 -0.30
N MET A 17 18.88 1.64 -0.25
CA MET A 17 18.15 2.91 -0.05
C MET A 17 17.22 3.22 -1.23
N ILE A 18 17.66 2.98 -2.45
CA ILE A 18 16.84 3.19 -3.66
C ILE A 18 15.62 2.26 -3.67
N SER A 19 15.72 1.06 -3.10
CA SER A 19 14.59 0.13 -3.05
C SER A 19 13.40 0.62 -2.21
N PHE A 20 13.60 1.60 -1.31
CA PHE A 20 12.51 2.24 -0.56
C PHE A 20 11.79 3.35 -1.34
N LEU A 21 12.40 3.86 -2.41
CA LEU A 21 11.85 5.00 -3.15
C LEU A 21 10.42 4.79 -3.67
N PRO A 22 10.05 3.63 -4.26
CA PRO A 22 8.68 3.38 -4.69
C PRO A 22 7.68 3.42 -3.52
N ALA A 23 8.02 2.83 -2.37
CA ALA A 23 7.17 2.85 -1.19
C ALA A 23 7.01 4.27 -0.63
N ILE A 24 8.09 5.06 -0.59
CA ILE A 24 8.03 6.45 -0.12
C ILE A 24 7.14 7.30 -1.04
N ILE A 25 7.29 7.15 -2.36
CA ILE A 25 6.46 7.89 -3.34
C ILE A 25 4.99 7.51 -3.15
N TRP A 26 4.69 6.21 -2.99
CA TRP A 26 3.34 5.73 -2.79
C TRP A 26 2.74 6.18 -1.45
N LEU A 27 3.54 6.16 -0.38
CA LEU A 27 3.13 6.69 0.92
C LEU A 27 2.78 8.19 0.85
N ILE A 28 3.59 8.98 0.15
CA ILE A 28 3.29 10.40 -0.06
C ILE A 28 1.95 10.57 -0.80
N LEU A 29 1.71 9.79 -1.86
CA LEU A 29 0.45 9.80 -2.59
C LEU A 29 -0.72 9.45 -1.65
N LEU A 30 -0.59 8.38 -0.85
CA LEU A 30 -1.59 7.98 0.14
C LEU A 30 -1.91 9.13 1.09
N LEU A 31 -0.89 9.75 1.68
CA LEU A 31 -1.08 10.85 2.64
C LEU A 31 -1.73 12.09 1.99
N VAL A 32 -1.36 12.42 0.76
CA VAL A 32 -1.98 13.51 -0.01
C VAL A 32 -3.45 13.23 -0.27
N LEU A 33 -3.80 12.03 -0.72
CA LEU A 33 -5.19 11.65 -0.97
C LEU A 33 -6.01 11.62 0.33
N SER A 34 -5.43 11.14 1.41
CA SER A 34 -6.10 11.07 2.71
C SER A 34 -6.32 12.45 3.35
N SER A 35 -5.44 13.41 3.09
CA SER A 35 -5.56 14.78 3.64
C SER A 35 -6.58 15.66 2.91
N GLN A 36 -7.16 15.19 1.80
CA GLN A 36 -8.22 15.92 1.09
C GLN A 36 -9.48 16.07 1.96
N ASN A 37 -10.11 17.26 1.93
CA ASN A 37 -11.43 17.45 2.55
C ASN A 37 -12.55 16.72 1.78
N GLY A 38 -13.75 16.65 2.37
CA GLY A 38 -14.89 15.95 1.76
C GLY A 38 -15.19 16.37 0.32
N PRO A 39 -15.36 17.68 0.01
CA PRO A 39 -15.58 18.18 -1.36
C PRO A 39 -14.44 17.85 -2.33
N GLN A 40 -13.18 17.97 -1.91
CA GLN A 40 -12.02 17.62 -2.75
C GLN A 40 -11.98 16.14 -3.08
N THR A 41 -12.22 15.28 -2.08
CA THR A 41 -12.27 13.83 -2.29
C THR A 41 -13.40 13.46 -3.26
N ALA A 42 -14.57 14.09 -3.12
CA ALA A 42 -15.69 13.87 -4.04
C ALA A 42 -15.34 14.33 -5.46
N ALA A 43 -14.78 15.54 -5.63
CA ALA A 43 -14.36 16.05 -6.93
C ALA A 43 -13.33 15.15 -7.63
N THR A 44 -12.46 14.48 -6.86
CA THR A 44 -11.46 13.57 -7.41
C THR A 44 -12.07 12.24 -7.87
N SER A 45 -13.03 11.68 -7.13
CA SER A 45 -13.53 10.32 -7.36
C SER A 45 -14.87 10.25 -8.11
N LEU A 46 -15.67 11.32 -8.08
CA LEU A 46 -17.01 11.32 -8.66
C LEU A 46 -17.01 11.12 -10.19
N PRO A 47 -16.15 11.78 -10.99
CA PRO A 47 -16.12 11.57 -12.44
C PRO A 47 -15.82 10.10 -12.83
N MET A 48 -14.97 9.45 -12.04
CA MET A 48 -14.67 8.03 -12.26
C MET A 48 -15.86 7.14 -11.88
N ALA A 49 -16.56 7.48 -10.79
CA ALA A 49 -17.77 6.76 -10.37
C ALA A 49 -18.90 6.89 -11.40
N GLU A 50 -19.09 8.09 -11.98
CA GLU A 50 -20.06 8.32 -13.05
C GLU A 50 -19.73 7.49 -14.29
N TRP A 51 -18.48 7.46 -14.70
CA TRP A 51 -18.05 6.66 -15.84
C TRP A 51 -18.27 5.16 -15.59
N ILE A 52 -17.90 4.66 -14.40
CA ILE A 52 -18.12 3.24 -14.02
C ILE A 52 -19.61 2.92 -13.98
N GLN A 53 -20.42 3.78 -13.36
CA GLN A 53 -21.86 3.61 -13.25
C GLN A 53 -22.51 3.52 -14.65
N GLN A 54 -22.20 4.43 -15.56
CA GLN A 54 -22.78 4.46 -16.90
C GLN A 54 -22.42 3.23 -17.74
N HIS A 55 -21.19 2.69 -17.61
CA HIS A 55 -20.72 1.61 -18.48
C HIS A 55 -20.91 0.22 -17.90
N PHE A 56 -20.90 0.05 -16.58
CA PHE A 56 -20.92 -1.27 -15.96
C PHE A 56 -22.11 -1.50 -15.04
N PHE A 57 -22.67 -0.45 -14.43
CA PHE A 57 -23.73 -0.55 -13.43
C PHE A 57 -24.86 0.46 -13.67
N PRO A 58 -25.47 0.52 -14.88
CA PRO A 58 -26.45 1.55 -15.22
C PRO A 58 -27.75 1.48 -14.40
N GLN A 59 -27.98 0.36 -13.71
CA GLN A 59 -29.15 0.16 -12.85
C GLN A 59 -28.93 0.63 -11.40
N ASP A 60 -27.66 0.81 -11.00
CA ASP A 60 -27.31 1.19 -9.65
C ASP A 60 -27.28 2.72 -9.49
N SER A 61 -27.53 3.21 -8.27
CA SER A 61 -27.39 4.64 -8.01
C SER A 61 -25.92 5.08 -8.04
N LEU A 62 -25.67 6.31 -8.46
CA LEU A 62 -24.33 6.89 -8.48
C LEU A 62 -23.69 6.88 -7.10
N ASP A 63 -24.44 7.19 -6.04
CA ASP A 63 -23.94 7.19 -4.67
C ASP A 63 -23.46 5.80 -4.23
N TYR A 64 -24.17 4.76 -4.64
CA TYR A 64 -23.78 3.36 -4.36
C TYR A 64 -22.45 3.02 -5.04
N VAL A 65 -22.35 3.28 -6.34
CA VAL A 65 -21.11 3.03 -7.12
C VAL A 65 -19.94 3.84 -6.57
N HIS A 66 -20.16 5.11 -6.23
CA HIS A 66 -19.15 5.99 -5.66
C HIS A 66 -18.66 5.50 -4.29
N MET A 67 -19.56 5.03 -3.42
CA MET A 67 -19.20 4.44 -2.13
C MET A 67 -18.30 3.21 -2.30
N TYR A 68 -18.64 2.29 -3.21
CA TYR A 68 -17.83 1.11 -3.48
C TYR A 68 -16.49 1.45 -4.11
N LEU A 69 -16.45 2.39 -5.06
CA LEU A 69 -15.21 2.88 -5.66
C LEU A 69 -14.23 3.38 -4.60
N ARG A 70 -14.72 4.17 -3.63
CA ARG A 70 -13.90 4.66 -2.52
C ARG A 70 -13.37 3.53 -1.65
N LYS A 71 -14.21 2.57 -1.29
CA LYS A 71 -13.79 1.40 -0.49
C LYS A 71 -12.71 0.58 -1.22
N TRP A 72 -12.87 0.35 -2.52
CA TRP A 72 -11.85 -0.31 -3.33
C TRP A 72 -10.57 0.50 -3.45
N ALA A 73 -10.65 1.82 -3.57
CA ALA A 73 -9.47 2.68 -3.59
C ALA A 73 -8.68 2.56 -2.28
N HIS A 74 -9.34 2.57 -1.13
CA HIS A 74 -8.72 2.35 0.18
C HIS A 74 -8.01 1.00 0.26
N PHE A 75 -8.68 -0.08 -0.12
CA PHE A 75 -8.08 -1.41 -0.19
C PHE A 75 -6.82 -1.43 -1.07
N ILE A 76 -6.91 -0.93 -2.31
CA ILE A 76 -5.82 -0.98 -3.30
C ILE A 76 -4.61 -0.18 -2.84
N VAL A 77 -4.83 1.01 -2.27
CA VAL A 77 -3.74 1.88 -1.83
C VAL A 77 -2.91 1.21 -0.73
N TYR A 78 -3.54 0.62 0.27
CA TYR A 78 -2.84 -0.09 1.35
C TYR A 78 -2.27 -1.45 0.93
N PHE A 79 -2.92 -2.13 -0.01
CA PHE A 79 -2.41 -3.34 -0.64
C PHE A 79 -1.08 -3.10 -1.35
N ILE A 80 -0.99 -2.04 -2.17
CA ILE A 80 0.23 -1.69 -2.91
C ILE A 80 1.31 -1.21 -1.95
N GLU A 81 0.98 -0.31 -1.00
CA GLU A 81 1.95 0.21 -0.02
C GLU A 81 2.62 -0.90 0.76
N SER A 82 1.84 -1.82 1.32
CA SER A 82 2.38 -2.93 2.11
C SER A 82 3.25 -3.87 1.26
N GLY A 83 2.86 -4.16 0.02
CA GLY A 83 3.66 -4.95 -0.92
C GLY A 83 5.00 -4.29 -1.24
N LEU A 84 5.01 -2.99 -1.55
CA LEU A 84 6.23 -2.22 -1.84
C LEU A 84 7.16 -2.18 -0.62
N LEU A 85 6.62 -1.99 0.58
CA LEU A 85 7.41 -2.00 1.82
C LEU A 85 8.02 -3.37 2.11
N VAL A 86 7.30 -4.48 1.90
CA VAL A 86 7.88 -5.83 2.04
C VAL A 86 9.04 -6.01 1.06
N LEU A 87 8.89 -5.58 -0.20
CA LEU A 87 9.95 -5.65 -1.22
C LEU A 87 11.16 -4.81 -0.86
N ALA A 88 10.99 -3.67 -0.22
CA ALA A 88 12.09 -2.84 0.25
C ALA A 88 12.78 -3.45 1.49
N MET A 89 11.99 -3.82 2.51
CA MET A 89 12.51 -4.29 3.80
C MET A 89 13.18 -5.66 3.73
N LYS A 90 12.82 -6.54 2.77
CA LYS A 90 13.53 -7.82 2.55
C LYS A 90 15.03 -7.64 2.24
N ASN A 91 15.44 -6.45 1.76
CA ASN A 91 16.84 -6.14 1.47
C ASN A 91 17.64 -5.78 2.74
N VAL A 92 16.95 -5.56 3.86
CA VAL A 92 17.53 -5.16 5.15
C VAL A 92 17.43 -6.29 6.18
N MET A 93 16.38 -7.13 6.07
CA MET A 93 16.12 -8.21 7.01
C MET A 93 15.53 -9.44 6.33
N LYS A 94 15.42 -10.56 7.07
CA LYS A 94 14.79 -11.79 6.55
C LYS A 94 13.34 -11.51 6.12
N ALA A 95 12.90 -12.09 4.99
CA ALA A 95 11.60 -11.80 4.37
C ALA A 95 10.40 -11.95 5.33
N TRP A 96 10.39 -12.99 6.18
CA TRP A 96 9.31 -13.16 7.15
C TRP A 96 9.29 -12.06 8.23
N LYS A 97 10.48 -11.60 8.67
CA LYS A 97 10.58 -10.46 9.62
C LYS A 97 10.11 -9.16 8.96
N ALA A 98 10.46 -8.97 7.68
CA ALA A 98 9.97 -7.84 6.89
C ALA A 98 8.44 -7.88 6.79
N ALA A 99 7.83 -9.03 6.47
CA ALA A 99 6.39 -9.21 6.42
C ALA A 99 5.69 -8.85 7.75
N CYS A 100 6.19 -9.37 8.88
CA CYS A 100 5.63 -9.05 10.21
C CYS A 100 5.78 -7.56 10.56
N ALA A 101 6.96 -6.97 10.30
CA ALA A 101 7.20 -5.56 10.59
C ALA A 101 6.33 -4.63 9.73
N VAL A 102 6.19 -4.93 8.44
CA VAL A 102 5.33 -4.17 7.52
C VAL A 102 3.87 -4.30 7.90
N PHE A 103 3.41 -5.51 8.25
CA PHE A 103 2.04 -5.69 8.73
C PHE A 103 1.74 -4.79 9.94
N GLY A 104 2.60 -4.79 10.97
CA GLY A 104 2.41 -3.95 12.13
C GLY A 104 2.46 -2.44 11.79
N LEU A 105 3.45 -2.02 11.00
CA LEU A 105 3.62 -0.63 10.61
C LEU A 105 2.44 -0.10 9.78
N CYS A 106 2.02 -0.84 8.74
CA CYS A 106 0.90 -0.43 7.89
C CYS A 106 -0.45 -0.50 8.60
N THR A 107 -0.62 -1.43 9.56
CA THR A 107 -1.83 -1.46 10.40
C THR A 107 -1.92 -0.21 11.28
N ILE A 108 -0.81 0.19 11.92
CA ILE A 108 -0.76 1.44 12.70
C ILE A 108 -1.04 2.64 11.79
N LEU A 109 -0.44 2.67 10.61
CA LEU A 109 -0.68 3.73 9.62
C LEU A 109 -2.16 3.80 9.23
N ALA A 110 -2.81 2.66 8.94
CA ALA A 110 -4.22 2.60 8.56
C ALA A 110 -5.15 3.14 9.66
N ILE A 111 -4.87 2.80 10.92
CA ILE A 111 -5.64 3.30 12.07
C ILE A 111 -5.39 4.80 12.26
N ALA A 112 -4.14 5.24 12.19
CA ALA A 112 -3.78 6.65 12.36
C ALA A 112 -4.34 7.53 11.23
N ASP A 113 -4.34 7.04 10.00
CA ASP A 113 -4.93 7.70 8.85
C ASP A 113 -6.43 7.94 9.05
N GLU A 114 -7.16 6.92 9.51
CA GLU A 114 -8.59 7.04 9.76
C GLU A 114 -8.89 7.96 10.94
N ALA A 115 -8.13 7.84 12.03
CA ALA A 115 -8.26 8.72 13.19
C ALA A 115 -7.95 10.19 12.83
N HIS A 116 -6.98 10.45 11.95
CA HIS A 116 -6.64 11.79 11.49
C HIS A 116 -7.79 12.49 10.75
N LYS A 117 -8.67 11.75 10.07
CA LYS A 117 -9.82 12.33 9.33
C LYS A 117 -10.76 13.13 10.22
N VAL A 118 -10.82 12.87 11.52
CA VAL A 118 -11.60 13.66 12.49
C VAL A 118 -11.15 15.13 12.54
N LEU A 119 -9.87 15.40 12.21
CA LEU A 119 -9.31 16.74 12.21
C LEU A 119 -9.57 17.48 10.88
N ILE A 120 -10.16 16.83 9.89
CA ILE A 120 -10.39 17.38 8.55
C ILE A 120 -11.85 17.83 8.43
N VAL A 121 -12.06 19.06 8.00
CA VAL A 121 -13.40 19.64 7.84
C VAL A 121 -14.23 18.82 6.85
N GLY A 122 -15.43 18.43 7.28
CA GLY A 122 -16.38 17.66 6.46
C GLY A 122 -16.03 16.17 6.31
N ARG A 123 -15.13 15.64 7.16
CA ARG A 123 -14.83 14.21 7.24
C ARG A 123 -15.12 13.65 8.63
N HIS A 124 -15.40 12.36 8.66
CA HIS A 124 -15.61 11.61 9.89
C HIS A 124 -14.73 10.36 9.87
N CYS A 125 -14.32 9.90 11.06
CA CYS A 125 -13.65 8.60 11.22
C CYS A 125 -14.65 7.48 10.89
N GLN A 126 -14.26 6.58 9.99
CA GLN A 126 -15.07 5.44 9.57
C GLN A 126 -14.27 4.16 9.83
N TRP A 127 -14.55 3.49 10.94
CA TRP A 127 -13.82 2.28 11.35
C TRP A 127 -13.94 1.12 10.36
N ASP A 128 -14.99 1.10 9.54
CA ASP A 128 -15.12 0.16 8.43
C ASP A 128 -14.09 0.43 7.32
N GLU A 129 -13.77 1.70 7.02
CA GLU A 129 -12.67 2.06 6.10
C GLU A 129 -11.31 1.62 6.69
N ALA A 130 -11.07 1.81 7.99
CA ALA A 130 -9.87 1.28 8.65
C ALA A 130 -9.77 -0.25 8.51
N GLY A 131 -10.88 -0.97 8.68
CA GLY A 131 -10.95 -2.41 8.47
C GLY A 131 -10.58 -2.81 7.03
N ILE A 132 -11.09 -2.10 6.03
CA ILE A 132 -10.79 -2.33 4.61
C ILE A 132 -9.30 -2.07 4.32
N ASN A 133 -8.73 -1.01 4.89
CA ASN A 133 -7.31 -0.70 4.78
C ASN A 133 -6.45 -1.86 5.33
N ILE A 134 -6.80 -2.38 6.51
CA ILE A 134 -6.09 -3.50 7.15
C ILE A 134 -6.21 -4.78 6.30
N VAL A 135 -7.37 -5.06 5.70
CA VAL A 135 -7.53 -6.19 4.77
C VAL A 135 -6.61 -6.00 3.55
N GLY A 136 -6.50 -4.78 3.02
CA GLY A 136 -5.54 -4.45 1.96
C GLY A 136 -4.10 -4.75 2.38
N VAL A 137 -3.70 -4.33 3.59
CA VAL A 137 -2.37 -4.62 4.16
C VAL A 137 -2.12 -6.13 4.25
N ILE A 138 -3.05 -6.90 4.80
CA ILE A 138 -2.93 -8.36 4.93
C ILE A 138 -2.70 -9.00 3.57
N MET A 139 -3.54 -8.66 2.60
CA MET A 139 -3.45 -9.24 1.26
C MET A 139 -2.15 -8.85 0.54
N GLY A 140 -1.70 -7.60 0.65
CA GLY A 140 -0.45 -7.13 0.05
C GLY A 140 0.79 -7.81 0.65
N VAL A 141 0.82 -7.93 1.98
CA VAL A 141 1.90 -8.64 2.70
C VAL A 141 1.91 -10.12 2.32
N LEU A 142 0.77 -10.80 2.38
CA LEU A 142 0.67 -12.24 2.09
C LEU A 142 1.03 -12.55 0.65
N LEU A 143 0.50 -11.80 -0.31
CA LEU A 143 0.81 -12.00 -1.73
C LEU A 143 2.30 -11.82 -2.00
N THR A 144 2.87 -10.71 -1.52
CA THR A 144 4.29 -10.41 -1.75
C THR A 144 5.19 -11.45 -1.08
N TRP A 145 4.89 -11.86 0.15
CA TRP A 145 5.64 -12.89 0.86
C TRP A 145 5.55 -14.24 0.13
N SER A 146 4.36 -14.63 -0.34
CA SER A 146 4.15 -15.88 -1.09
C SER A 146 4.93 -15.89 -2.41
N ILE A 147 4.93 -14.78 -3.15
CA ILE A 147 5.73 -14.64 -4.38
C ILE A 147 7.23 -14.79 -4.06
N LEU A 148 7.72 -14.15 -3.00
CA LEU A 148 9.12 -14.25 -2.60
C LEU A 148 9.50 -15.67 -2.16
N TRP A 149 8.59 -16.38 -1.51
CA TRP A 149 8.76 -17.77 -1.13
C TRP A 149 8.82 -18.69 -2.35
N LEU A 150 7.88 -18.53 -3.30
CA LEU A 150 7.86 -19.29 -4.56
C LEU A 150 9.13 -19.08 -5.40
N ILE A 151 9.60 -17.82 -5.51
CA ILE A 151 10.85 -17.51 -6.23
C ILE A 151 12.05 -18.22 -5.59
N ARG A 152 12.10 -18.28 -4.26
CA ARG A 152 13.19 -18.99 -3.55
C ARG A 152 13.11 -20.49 -3.76
N TRP A 153 11.92 -21.05 -3.65
CA TRP A 153 11.68 -22.47 -3.87
C TRP A 153 12.07 -22.88 -5.29
N ALA A 154 11.61 -22.14 -6.31
CA ALA A 154 11.95 -22.41 -7.71
C ALA A 154 13.45 -22.32 -7.99
N ARG A 155 14.17 -21.39 -7.34
CA ARG A 155 15.65 -21.31 -7.48
C ARG A 155 16.37 -22.46 -6.80
N GLY A 156 15.94 -22.91 -5.63
CA GLY A 156 16.50 -24.07 -4.95
C GLY A 156 16.31 -25.37 -5.72
N THR A 157 15.19 -25.55 -6.43
CA THR A 157 14.93 -26.74 -7.27
C THR A 157 15.69 -26.75 -8.61
N LEU A 158 16.31 -25.63 -9.00
CA LEU A 158 17.14 -25.56 -10.21
C LEU A 158 18.65 -25.73 -9.91
N GLU A 159 19.03 -25.74 -8.63
CA GLU A 159 20.42 -25.92 -8.18
C GLU A 159 20.68 -27.37 -7.73
N ASP A 160 19.64 -28.22 -7.58
CA ASP A 160 19.71 -29.68 -7.33
C ASP A 160 19.62 -30.46 -8.67
#